data_54938364b92f1570c4c3eb97adb4d282
#
_entry.id   54938364b92f1570c4c3eb97adb4d282
#
_cell.length_a   1.000
_cell.length_b   1.000
_cell.length_c   1.000
_cell.angle_alpha   90.00
_cell.angle_beta   90.00
_cell.angle_gamma   90.00
#
_symmetry.space_group_name_H-M   'P 1'
#
loop_
_entity.id
_entity.type
_entity.pdbx_description
1 polymer ?
#
loop_
_entity_poly.entity_id
_entity_poly.type
_entity_poly.pdbx_seq_one_letter_code
_entity_poly.pdbx_strand_id
1 'polypeptide(L)'
;SAQLSHTIKDPFTAGERIMMLTKALSENGISASRYYIIPVQDIECNSVWAAHIKMLTPPFDHVYTGNPLVQRLFIEDDFEVTEPPLFNREIYSGTEVRRRILEKEDWQDLVPKSVIKVIKEIDGVERMKHLSKKEAH
;
A
#
# COMPACT_ATOMS: atom_id res chain seq x y z
N SER A 1 -0.51 -2.71 7.27
CA SER A 1 -1.65 -3.47 7.75
C SER A 1 -2.92 -3.15 6.99
N ALA A 2 -3.56 -4.19 6.44
CA ALA A 2 -4.77 -4.00 5.62
C ALA A 2 -5.98 -3.53 6.43
N GLN A 3 -6.01 -3.76 7.73
CA GLN A 3 -7.15 -3.44 8.58
C GLN A 3 -7.06 -2.05 9.22
N LEU A 4 -5.89 -1.45 9.27
CA LEU A 4 -5.73 -0.12 9.84
C LEU A 4 -6.26 0.93 8.87
N SER A 5 -7.01 1.88 9.41
CA SER A 5 -7.52 3.01 8.63
C SER A 5 -7.85 4.18 9.56
N HIS A 6 -8.15 5.33 8.95
CA HIS A 6 -8.55 6.55 9.67
C HIS A 6 -7.52 7.03 10.67
N THR A 7 -6.23 6.84 10.33
CA THR A 7 -5.09 7.46 11.01
C THR A 7 -4.28 8.25 9.98
N ILE A 8 -3.42 9.17 10.41
CA ILE A 8 -2.58 9.94 9.47
C ILE A 8 -1.68 9.01 8.67
N LYS A 9 -1.14 7.98 9.30
CA LYS A 9 -0.25 7.02 8.65
C LYS A 9 -1.00 6.10 7.68
N ASP A 10 -2.22 5.71 8.03
CA ASP A 10 -3.07 4.83 7.23
C ASP A 10 -4.47 5.47 7.09
N PRO A 11 -4.62 6.52 6.27
CA PRO A 11 -5.87 7.28 6.23
C PRO A 11 -7.01 6.58 5.50
N PHE A 12 -6.70 5.58 4.67
CA PHE A 12 -7.69 4.93 3.81
C PHE A 12 -7.95 3.49 4.22
N THR A 13 -9.19 3.04 4.00
CA THR A 13 -9.57 1.65 4.28
C THR A 13 -8.92 0.68 3.29
N ALA A 14 -8.94 -0.62 3.63
CA ALA A 14 -8.48 -1.66 2.70
C ALA A 14 -9.25 -1.60 1.38
N GLY A 15 -10.57 -1.45 1.43
CA GLY A 15 -11.40 -1.36 0.23
C GLY A 15 -11.05 -0.16 -0.65
N GLU A 16 -10.82 0.98 -0.04
CA GLU A 16 -10.38 2.19 -0.77
C GLU A 16 -9.03 2.00 -1.43
N ARG A 17 -8.09 1.37 -0.72
CA ARG A 17 -6.77 1.06 -1.28
C ARG A 17 -6.83 0.05 -2.42
N ILE A 18 -7.68 -0.96 -2.31
CA ILE A 18 -7.92 -1.93 -3.38
C ILE A 18 -8.46 -1.20 -4.63
N MET A 19 -9.39 -0.28 -4.44
CA MET A 19 -9.96 0.50 -5.54
C MET A 19 -8.88 1.36 -6.21
N MET A 20 -8.02 2.01 -5.44
CA MET A 20 -6.90 2.80 -5.98
C MET A 20 -5.95 1.94 -6.81
N LEU A 21 -5.54 0.78 -6.28
CA LEU A 21 -4.63 -0.14 -6.97
C LEU A 21 -5.26 -0.68 -8.25
N THR A 22 -6.51 -1.12 -8.19
CA THR A 22 -7.22 -1.67 -9.35
C THR A 22 -7.31 -0.63 -10.48
N LYS A 23 -7.66 0.59 -10.15
CA LYS A 23 -7.77 1.67 -11.14
C LYS A 23 -6.41 2.08 -11.69
N ALA A 24 -5.37 2.13 -10.87
CA ALA A 24 -4.02 2.43 -11.32
C ALA A 24 -3.48 1.36 -12.27
N LEU A 25 -3.71 0.09 -11.96
CA LEU A 25 -3.31 -1.01 -12.84
C LEU A 25 -4.06 -0.97 -14.17
N SER A 26 -5.36 -0.73 -14.14
CA SER A 26 -6.18 -0.60 -15.35
C SER A 26 -5.72 0.58 -16.22
N GLU A 27 -5.40 1.72 -15.61
CA GLU A 27 -4.87 2.89 -16.32
C GLU A 27 -3.58 2.58 -17.06
N ASN A 28 -2.77 1.66 -16.54
CA ASN A 28 -1.53 1.22 -17.16
C ASN A 28 -1.69 -0.02 -18.04
N GLY A 29 -2.91 -0.38 -18.41
CA GLY A 29 -3.18 -1.47 -19.34
C GLY A 29 -3.04 -2.87 -18.77
N ILE A 30 -3.00 -3.02 -17.44
CA ILE A 30 -2.89 -4.32 -16.80
C ILE A 30 -4.28 -4.88 -16.52
N SER A 31 -4.63 -5.97 -17.18
CA SER A 31 -5.93 -6.62 -17.04
C SER A 31 -6.12 -7.23 -15.65
N ALA A 32 -7.34 -7.09 -15.11
CA ALA A 32 -7.71 -7.68 -13.83
C ALA A 32 -7.59 -9.21 -13.80
N SER A 33 -7.57 -9.88 -14.96
CA SER A 33 -7.37 -11.32 -15.05
C SER A 33 -5.94 -11.78 -14.77
N ARG A 34 -5.00 -10.84 -14.64
CA ARG A 34 -3.56 -11.14 -14.50
C ARG A 34 -3.05 -11.05 -13.06
N TYR A 35 -3.88 -10.65 -12.11
CA TYR A 35 -3.44 -10.46 -10.72
C TYR A 35 -4.58 -10.65 -9.75
N TYR A 36 -4.21 -10.79 -8.48
CA TYR A 36 -5.12 -10.70 -7.34
C TYR A 36 -4.63 -9.60 -6.41
N ILE A 37 -5.55 -8.84 -5.82
CA ILE A 37 -5.23 -7.91 -4.73
C ILE A 37 -5.85 -8.50 -3.47
N ILE A 38 -4.99 -8.89 -2.54
CA ILE A 38 -5.42 -9.60 -1.33
C ILE A 38 -5.03 -8.78 -0.11
N PRO A 39 -6.01 -8.22 0.62
CA PRO A 39 -5.72 -7.55 1.87
C PRO A 39 -5.32 -8.57 2.93
N VAL A 40 -4.14 -8.39 3.49
CA VAL A 40 -3.58 -9.32 4.47
C VAL A 40 -3.49 -8.63 5.83
N GLN A 41 -4.04 -9.29 6.85
CA GLN A 41 -3.93 -8.83 8.22
C GLN A 41 -2.51 -9.06 8.74
N ASP A 42 -1.93 -8.05 9.39
CA ASP A 42 -0.68 -8.24 10.11
C ASP A 42 -0.89 -9.15 11.32
N ILE A 43 0.05 -10.07 11.50
CA ILE A 43 0.13 -10.89 12.69
C ILE A 43 1.45 -10.59 13.40
N GLU A 44 1.45 -10.64 14.71
CA GLU A 44 2.64 -10.28 15.50
C GLU A 44 3.69 -11.38 15.58
N CYS A 45 3.38 -12.57 15.06
CA CYS A 45 4.29 -13.71 15.10
C CYS A 45 5.02 -13.85 13.76
N ASN A 46 6.25 -13.32 13.70
CA ASN A 46 7.06 -13.33 12.48
C ASN A 46 7.39 -14.73 11.98
N SER A 47 7.61 -15.67 12.87
CA SER A 47 8.01 -17.03 12.49
C SER A 47 6.96 -17.81 11.71
N VAL A 48 5.69 -17.36 11.72
CA VAL A 48 4.61 -17.98 10.95
C VAL A 48 4.10 -17.07 9.81
N TRP A 49 4.81 -15.99 9.52
CA TRP A 49 4.39 -15.01 8.52
C TRP A 49 4.24 -15.63 7.12
N ALA A 50 5.23 -16.39 6.67
CA ALA A 50 5.17 -17.03 5.35
C ALA A 50 4.00 -18.00 5.23
N ALA A 51 3.73 -18.79 6.28
CA ALA A 51 2.58 -19.69 6.33
C ALA A 51 1.25 -18.92 6.29
N HIS A 52 1.18 -17.81 6.99
CA HIS A 52 0.02 -16.92 6.98
C HIS A 52 -0.28 -16.39 5.57
N ILE A 53 0.73 -15.92 4.86
CA ILE A 53 0.58 -15.46 3.48
C ILE A 53 0.16 -16.61 2.55
N LYS A 54 0.79 -17.77 2.67
CA LYS A 54 0.45 -18.94 1.85
C LYS A 54 -1.00 -19.39 2.04
N MET A 55 -1.52 -19.26 3.25
CA MET A 55 -2.90 -19.63 3.56
C MET A 55 -3.91 -18.70 2.87
N LEU A 56 -3.57 -17.43 2.69
CA LEU A 56 -4.47 -16.38 2.20
C LEU A 56 -4.38 -16.13 0.70
N THR A 57 -3.41 -16.72 0.02
CA THR A 57 -3.12 -16.43 -1.39
C THR A 57 -3.16 -17.69 -2.26
N PRO A 58 -3.41 -17.56 -3.57
CA PRO A 58 -3.10 -18.65 -4.50
C PRO A 58 -1.62 -19.03 -4.41
N PRO A 59 -1.26 -20.27 -4.79
CA PRO A 59 0.14 -20.72 -4.75
C PRO A 59 1.09 -19.80 -5.52
N PHE A 60 2.25 -19.57 -4.97
CA PHE A 60 3.31 -18.76 -5.58
C PHE A 60 4.67 -19.39 -5.27
N ASP A 61 5.68 -19.02 -6.06
CA ASP A 61 7.05 -19.55 -5.92
C ASP A 61 8.10 -18.44 -5.82
N HIS A 62 7.74 -17.20 -6.06
CA HIS A 62 8.66 -16.08 -6.03
C HIS A 62 8.04 -14.90 -5.30
N VAL A 63 8.86 -14.20 -4.50
CA VAL A 63 8.43 -13.03 -3.72
C VAL A 63 9.25 -11.79 -4.13
N TYR A 64 8.56 -10.69 -4.37
CA TYR A 64 9.18 -9.40 -4.61
C TYR A 64 8.86 -8.49 -3.43
N THR A 65 9.87 -8.04 -2.71
CA THR A 65 9.69 -7.14 -1.58
C THR A 65 10.96 -6.35 -1.30
N GLY A 66 10.80 -5.07 -0.94
CA GLY A 66 11.89 -4.23 -0.46
C GLY A 66 12.04 -4.24 1.07
N ASN A 67 11.16 -4.93 1.79
CA ASN A 67 11.20 -4.98 3.25
C ASN A 67 12.20 -6.06 3.71
N PRO A 68 13.29 -5.69 4.41
CA PRO A 68 14.32 -6.65 4.82
C PRO A 68 13.80 -7.79 5.71
N LEU A 69 12.86 -7.49 6.60
CA LEU A 69 12.27 -8.51 7.46
C LEU A 69 11.48 -9.53 6.64
N VAL A 70 10.62 -9.05 5.74
CA VAL A 70 9.82 -9.93 4.88
C VAL A 70 10.72 -10.77 3.97
N GLN A 71 11.78 -10.17 3.41
CA GLN A 71 12.79 -10.91 2.63
C GLN A 71 13.34 -12.08 3.44
N ARG A 72 13.75 -11.81 4.67
CA ARG A 72 14.34 -12.84 5.55
C ARG A 72 13.36 -13.96 5.85
N LEU A 73 12.13 -13.63 6.18
CA LEU A 73 11.10 -14.62 6.53
C LEU A 73 10.81 -15.57 5.36
N PHE A 74 10.76 -15.05 4.13
CA PHE A 74 10.54 -15.90 2.96
C PHE A 74 11.77 -16.68 2.52
N ILE A 75 12.97 -16.13 2.68
CA ILE A 75 14.22 -16.86 2.43
C ILE A 75 14.32 -18.05 3.37
N GLU A 76 14.00 -17.87 4.63
CA GLU A 76 14.00 -18.96 5.63
C GLU A 76 12.97 -20.04 5.33
N ASP A 77 11.92 -19.72 4.59
CA ASP A 77 10.90 -20.69 4.14
C ASP A 77 11.17 -21.18 2.69
N ASP A 78 12.41 -21.08 2.24
CA ASP A 78 12.92 -21.58 0.95
C ASP A 78 12.29 -20.94 -0.30
N PHE A 79 11.79 -19.71 -0.19
CA PHE A 79 11.32 -18.96 -1.35
C PHE A 79 12.45 -18.19 -2.03
N GLU A 80 12.35 -18.06 -3.34
CA GLU A 80 13.16 -17.08 -4.06
C GLU A 80 12.62 -15.67 -3.81
N VAL A 81 13.50 -14.75 -3.41
CA VAL A 81 13.13 -13.38 -3.08
C VAL A 81 13.95 -12.42 -3.91
N THR A 82 13.29 -11.43 -4.51
CA THR A 82 13.94 -10.37 -5.26
C THR A 82 13.52 -9.02 -4.69
N GLU A 83 14.49 -8.14 -4.48
CA GLU A 83 14.23 -6.76 -4.12
C GLU A 83 13.94 -5.97 -5.40
N PRO A 84 12.72 -5.40 -5.56
CA PRO A 84 12.42 -4.59 -6.73
C PRO A 84 13.18 -3.26 -6.69
N PRO A 85 13.51 -2.69 -7.85
CA PRO A 85 14.14 -1.37 -7.88
C PRO A 85 13.20 -0.31 -7.31
N LEU A 86 13.76 0.64 -6.53
CA LEU A 86 13.03 1.77 -5.99
C LEU A 86 13.23 2.98 -6.91
N PHE A 87 12.13 3.63 -7.28
CA PHE A 87 12.15 4.84 -8.12
C PHE A 87 11.93 6.08 -7.25
N ASN A 88 12.97 6.89 -7.04
CA ASN A 88 12.89 8.17 -6.34
C ASN A 88 12.01 8.11 -5.08
N ARG A 89 12.28 7.17 -4.20
CA ARG A 89 11.47 6.91 -3.00
C ARG A 89 11.26 8.15 -2.14
N GLU A 90 12.23 9.06 -2.12
CA GLU A 90 12.13 10.32 -1.38
C GLU A 90 10.96 11.17 -1.87
N ILE A 91 10.66 11.11 -3.17
CA ILE A 91 9.58 11.88 -3.80
C ILE A 91 8.27 11.09 -3.81
N TYR A 92 8.33 9.80 -4.19
CA TYR A 92 7.14 8.98 -4.44
C TYR A 92 6.70 8.12 -3.24
N SER A 93 7.28 8.31 -2.07
CA SER A 93 6.83 7.58 -0.89
C SER A 93 5.45 8.07 -0.42
N GLY A 94 4.69 7.16 0.20
CA GLY A 94 3.43 7.54 0.83
C GLY A 94 3.59 8.62 1.89
N THR A 95 4.70 8.59 2.63
CA THR A 95 5.06 9.60 3.63
C THR A 95 5.15 10.99 2.99
N GLU A 96 5.84 11.12 1.87
CA GLU A 96 5.99 12.41 1.18
C GLU A 96 4.67 12.90 0.59
N VAL A 97 3.88 11.99 -0.01
CA VAL A 97 2.56 12.35 -0.54
C VAL A 97 1.66 12.88 0.59
N ARG A 98 1.61 12.18 1.71
CA ARG A 98 0.80 12.62 2.87
C ARG A 98 1.27 13.96 3.42
N ARG A 99 2.59 14.15 3.52
CA ARG A 99 3.16 15.43 3.97
C ARG A 99 2.69 16.57 3.08
N ARG A 100 2.78 16.42 1.76
CA ARG A 100 2.36 17.48 0.81
C ARG A 100 0.87 17.78 0.90
N ILE A 101 0.04 16.75 1.05
CA ILE A 101 -1.41 16.94 1.23
C ILE A 101 -1.69 17.79 2.48
N LEU A 102 -1.04 17.47 3.60
CA LEU A 102 -1.27 18.16 4.87
C LEU A 102 -0.71 19.59 4.86
N GLU A 103 0.40 19.82 4.18
CA GLU A 103 1.04 21.13 4.08
C GLU A 103 0.54 21.96 2.89
N LYS A 104 -0.48 21.48 2.19
CA LYS A 104 -1.11 22.14 1.02
C LYS A 104 -0.12 22.39 -0.13
N GLU A 105 0.90 21.53 -0.24
CA GLU A 105 1.80 21.53 -1.39
C GLU A 105 1.20 20.68 -2.52
N ASP A 106 1.77 20.80 -3.72
CA ASP A 106 1.33 20.01 -4.87
C ASP A 106 1.76 18.53 -4.68
N TRP A 107 0.76 17.66 -4.65
CA TRP A 107 0.97 16.21 -4.50
C TRP A 107 0.45 15.41 -5.69
N GLN A 108 -0.35 16.04 -6.56
CA GLN A 108 -1.08 15.33 -7.61
C GLN A 108 -0.16 14.73 -8.66
N ASP A 109 1.01 15.32 -8.89
CA ASP A 109 2.00 14.79 -9.82
C ASP A 109 2.71 13.53 -9.29
N LEU A 110 2.54 13.20 -8.02
CA LEU A 110 3.21 12.06 -7.38
C LEU A 110 2.40 10.76 -7.44
N VAL A 111 1.16 10.83 -7.89
CA VAL A 111 0.26 9.67 -7.92
C VAL A 111 -0.42 9.57 -9.28
N PRO A 112 -0.88 8.37 -9.69
CA PRO A 112 -1.63 8.23 -10.94
C PRO A 112 -2.92 9.05 -10.94
N LYS A 113 -3.35 9.51 -12.12
CA LYS A 113 -4.57 10.30 -12.26
C LYS A 113 -5.81 9.59 -11.73
N SER A 114 -5.89 8.28 -11.93
CA SER A 114 -6.98 7.46 -11.42
C SER A 114 -7.04 7.46 -9.88
N VAL A 115 -5.88 7.51 -9.22
CA VAL A 115 -5.79 7.59 -7.76
C VAL A 115 -6.23 8.96 -7.26
N ILE A 116 -5.85 10.04 -7.95
CA ILE A 116 -6.34 11.39 -7.63
C ILE A 116 -7.87 11.41 -7.63
N LYS A 117 -8.47 10.81 -8.66
CA LYS A 117 -9.92 10.74 -8.80
C LYS A 117 -10.57 10.00 -7.64
N VAL A 118 -10.02 8.87 -7.22
CA VAL A 118 -10.52 8.12 -6.06
C VAL A 118 -10.41 8.95 -4.79
N ILE A 119 -9.27 9.58 -4.54
CA ILE A 119 -9.08 10.42 -3.35
C ILE A 119 -10.12 11.54 -3.30
N LYS A 120 -10.45 12.14 -4.43
CA LYS A 120 -11.51 13.15 -4.51
C LYS A 120 -12.89 12.56 -4.23
N GLU A 121 -13.20 11.40 -4.80
CA GLU A 121 -14.51 10.74 -4.63
C GLU A 121 -14.79 10.36 -3.17
N ILE A 122 -13.75 9.93 -2.43
CA ILE A 122 -13.89 9.55 -1.03
C ILE A 122 -13.65 10.70 -0.05
N ASP A 123 -13.43 11.91 -0.56
CA ASP A 123 -13.10 13.10 0.23
C ASP A 123 -11.87 12.89 1.10
N GLY A 124 -10.84 12.26 0.52
CA GLY A 124 -9.65 11.81 1.23
C GLY A 124 -8.80 12.93 1.80
N VAL A 125 -8.69 14.06 1.09
CA VAL A 125 -7.92 15.22 1.56
C VAL A 125 -8.53 15.80 2.84
N GLU A 126 -9.85 15.99 2.87
CA GLU A 126 -10.54 16.49 4.06
C GLU A 126 -10.45 15.52 5.23
N ARG A 127 -10.56 14.21 4.95
CA ARG A 127 -10.36 13.18 5.96
C ARG A 127 -8.98 13.31 6.60
N MET A 128 -7.93 13.45 5.79
CA MET A 128 -6.56 13.58 6.30
C MET A 128 -6.39 14.82 7.15
N LYS A 129 -6.98 15.94 6.74
CA LYS A 129 -6.94 17.19 7.53
C LYS A 129 -7.63 17.01 8.89
N HIS A 130 -8.78 16.36 8.93
CA HIS A 130 -9.49 16.08 10.18
C HIS A 130 -8.67 15.15 11.09
N LEU A 131 -8.08 14.10 10.53
CA LEU A 131 -7.24 13.17 11.28
C LEU A 131 -6.00 13.86 11.84
N SER A 132 -5.39 14.77 11.09
CA SER A 132 -4.25 15.56 11.53
C SER A 132 -4.61 16.41 12.75
N LYS A 133 -5.78 17.06 12.76
CA LYS A 133 -6.24 17.85 13.90
C LYS A 133 -6.51 16.97 15.12
N LYS A 134 -7.12 15.81 14.94
CA LYS A 134 -7.42 14.87 16.02
C LYS A 134 -6.16 14.30 16.66
N GLU A 135 -5.17 13.92 15.87
CA GLU A 135 -3.94 13.32 16.37
C GLU A 135 -2.97 14.34 16.96
N ALA A 136 -3.14 15.64 16.66
CA ALA A 136 -2.36 16.72 17.26
C ALA A 136 -2.80 17.04 18.70
N HIS A 137 -3.92 16.51 19.13
CA HIS A 137 -4.46 16.64 20.48
C HIS A 137 -4.37 15.29 21.21
#